data_80b7366550a623b3086fdc9769727f24
#
_entry.id   80b7366550a623b3086fdc9769727f24
#
_cell.length_a   1.000
_cell.length_b   1.000
_cell.length_c   1.000
_cell.angle_alpha   90.00
_cell.angle_beta   90.00
_cell.angle_gamma   90.00
#
_symmetry.space_group_name_H-M   'P 1'
#
loop_
_entity.id
_entity.type
_entity.pdbx_description
1 polymer ?
#
loop_
_entity_poly.entity_id
_entity_poly.type
_entity_poly.pdbx_seq_one_letter_code
_entity_poly.pdbx_strand_id
1 'polypeptide(L)'
;MVIVFIGPPGSGKGTQAQILKDSVLPNLHILTVSSLLKEKSSDGSVLGNEIKNKMDNGDLIEDSTVISVLKEKVDSLGDEQILVDGFPRSSLQAESLKKIFLNKNLKIINFTVSDEELLTRIKKRSQEESRADDKVFDKRLSIYKKSHNQIIESLSNDNEVINIDANDQIDSISYKIIVKLGLNWCILYWLLNTFLLFSPIQEISIGKNSRRKFTS
;
A
#
# COMPACT_ATOMS: atom_id res chain seq x y z
N MET A 1 -11.82 -1.62 9.84
CA MET A 1 -11.16 -0.44 9.21
C MET A 1 -10.76 -0.80 7.79
N VAL A 2 -11.02 0.10 6.85
CA VAL A 2 -10.61 -0.08 5.45
C VAL A 2 -9.67 1.06 5.06
N ILE A 3 -8.54 0.71 4.46
CA ILE A 3 -7.55 1.66 3.95
C ILE A 3 -7.52 1.55 2.43
N VAL A 4 -7.53 2.68 1.74
CA VAL A 4 -7.41 2.71 0.27
C VAL A 4 -6.20 3.54 -0.11
N PHE A 5 -5.29 2.94 -0.87
CA PHE A 5 -4.11 3.62 -1.38
C PHE A 5 -4.32 4.07 -2.83
N ILE A 6 -4.26 5.37 -3.05
CA ILE A 6 -4.34 6.01 -4.35
C ILE A 6 -3.00 6.67 -4.64
N GLY A 7 -2.57 6.66 -5.88
CA GLY A 7 -1.31 7.29 -6.28
C GLY A 7 -0.77 6.70 -7.59
N PRO A 8 0.19 7.38 -8.23
CA PRO A 8 0.72 6.97 -9.52
C PRO A 8 1.45 5.62 -9.44
N PRO A 9 1.62 4.92 -10.57
CA PRO A 9 2.50 3.75 -10.62
C PRO A 9 3.91 4.18 -10.19
N GLY A 10 4.58 3.34 -9.39
CA GLY A 10 5.91 3.68 -8.86
C GLY A 10 5.94 4.54 -7.59
N SER A 11 4.79 4.99 -7.06
CA SER A 11 4.74 5.85 -5.86
C SER A 11 5.06 5.15 -4.53
N GLY A 12 5.32 3.85 -4.53
CA GLY A 12 5.66 3.11 -3.30
C GLY A 12 4.49 2.52 -2.52
N LYS A 13 3.25 2.57 -3.04
CA LYS A 13 2.05 2.02 -2.36
C LYS A 13 2.23 0.62 -1.83
N GLY A 14 2.69 -0.30 -2.69
CA GLY A 14 2.88 -1.71 -2.30
C GLY A 14 3.90 -1.88 -1.18
N THR A 15 5.00 -1.12 -1.22
CA THR A 15 6.02 -1.11 -0.15
C THR A 15 5.41 -0.63 1.17
N GLN A 16 4.66 0.47 1.14
CA GLN A 16 4.02 1.02 2.32
C GLN A 16 2.89 0.11 2.86
N ALA A 17 2.15 -0.55 1.98
CA ALA A 17 1.15 -1.54 2.37
C ALA A 17 1.79 -2.72 3.13
N GLN A 18 2.92 -3.22 2.61
CA GLN A 18 3.65 -4.31 3.26
C GLN A 18 4.23 -3.90 4.62
N ILE A 19 4.83 -2.70 4.72
CA ILE A 19 5.33 -2.16 6.00
C ILE A 19 4.20 -2.03 7.02
N LEU A 20 3.03 -1.50 6.63
CA LEU A 20 1.86 -1.42 7.51
C LEU A 20 1.46 -2.80 8.04
N LYS A 21 1.41 -3.80 7.17
CA LYS A 21 1.06 -5.18 7.56
C LYS A 21 2.09 -5.75 8.52
N ASP A 22 3.38 -5.68 8.18
CA ASP A 22 4.43 -6.37 8.92
C ASP A 22 4.73 -5.72 10.27
N SER A 23 4.60 -4.39 10.35
CA SER A 23 5.05 -3.63 11.53
C SER A 23 3.91 -3.14 12.44
N VAL A 24 2.69 -2.98 11.91
CA VAL A 24 1.63 -2.26 12.62
C VAL A 24 0.31 -3.02 12.68
N LEU A 25 -0.09 -3.64 11.57
CA LEU A 25 -1.38 -4.30 11.40
C LEU A 25 -1.20 -5.74 10.88
N PRO A 26 -0.73 -6.69 11.69
CA PRO A 26 -0.37 -8.04 11.23
C PRO A 26 -1.55 -8.81 10.60
N ASN A 27 -2.77 -8.47 10.97
CA ASN A 27 -3.99 -9.06 10.40
C ASN A 27 -4.54 -8.29 9.19
N LEU A 28 -3.77 -7.35 8.61
CA LEU A 28 -4.18 -6.58 7.45
C LEU A 28 -4.22 -7.44 6.19
N HIS A 29 -5.38 -7.49 5.53
CA HIS A 29 -5.55 -8.10 4.22
C HIS A 29 -5.23 -7.07 3.12
N ILE A 30 -4.13 -7.26 2.41
CA ILE A 30 -3.76 -6.39 1.29
C ILE A 30 -4.41 -6.94 0.01
N LEU A 31 -5.36 -6.20 -0.54
CA LEU A 31 -6.06 -6.52 -1.79
C LEU A 31 -5.49 -5.68 -2.93
N THR A 32 -4.62 -6.28 -3.73
CA THR A 32 -4.12 -5.65 -4.95
C THR A 32 -4.96 -6.10 -6.13
N VAL A 33 -5.55 -5.18 -6.88
CA VAL A 33 -6.46 -5.54 -7.99
C VAL A 33 -5.80 -6.47 -9.00
N SER A 34 -4.52 -6.24 -9.35
CA SER A 34 -3.81 -7.13 -10.28
C SER A 34 -3.67 -8.56 -9.75
N SER A 35 -3.47 -8.73 -8.45
CA SER A 35 -3.38 -10.06 -7.82
C SER A 35 -4.74 -10.75 -7.78
N LEU A 36 -5.80 -10.00 -7.46
CA LEU A 36 -7.16 -10.53 -7.46
C LEU A 36 -7.61 -10.99 -8.83
N LEU A 37 -7.33 -10.20 -9.88
CA LEU A 37 -7.63 -10.57 -11.26
C LEU A 37 -6.84 -11.81 -11.69
N LYS A 38 -5.57 -11.91 -11.28
CA LYS A 38 -4.74 -13.09 -11.56
C LYS A 38 -5.27 -14.33 -10.83
N GLU A 39 -5.65 -14.20 -9.55
CA GLU A 39 -6.27 -15.29 -8.77
C GLU A 39 -7.57 -15.74 -9.45
N LYS A 40 -8.44 -14.80 -9.83
CA LYS A 40 -9.71 -15.08 -10.51
C LYS A 40 -9.50 -15.74 -11.89
N SER A 41 -8.50 -15.30 -12.65
CA SER A 41 -8.19 -15.88 -13.96
C SER A 41 -7.78 -17.37 -13.93
N SER A 42 -7.44 -17.86 -12.75
CA SER A 42 -6.98 -19.24 -12.52
C SER A 42 -8.01 -20.13 -11.82
N ASP A 43 -9.22 -19.62 -11.52
CA ASP A 43 -10.23 -20.34 -10.74
C ASP A 43 -11.09 -21.31 -11.57
N GLY A 44 -10.92 -21.35 -12.90
CA GLY A 44 -11.65 -22.19 -13.83
C GLY A 44 -13.09 -21.75 -14.12
N SER A 45 -13.57 -20.65 -13.55
CA SER A 45 -14.91 -20.11 -13.81
C SER A 45 -15.00 -19.49 -15.22
N VAL A 46 -16.21 -19.27 -15.71
CA VAL A 46 -16.45 -18.57 -16.99
C VAL A 46 -15.83 -17.18 -16.93
N LEU A 47 -16.08 -16.42 -15.88
CA LEU A 47 -15.50 -15.09 -15.68
C LEU A 47 -13.96 -15.15 -15.58
N GLY A 48 -13.40 -16.14 -14.87
CA GLY A 48 -11.96 -16.35 -14.78
C GLY A 48 -11.32 -16.59 -16.16
N ASN A 49 -11.94 -17.38 -16.99
CA ASN A 49 -11.47 -17.63 -18.36
C ASN A 49 -11.56 -16.38 -19.26
N GLU A 50 -12.61 -15.56 -19.11
CA GLU A 50 -12.71 -14.27 -19.82
C GLU A 50 -11.61 -13.30 -19.39
N ILE A 51 -11.36 -13.18 -18.06
CA ILE A 51 -10.27 -12.36 -17.51
C ILE A 51 -8.92 -12.84 -18.07
N LYS A 52 -8.67 -14.15 -18.05
CA LYS A 52 -7.45 -14.75 -18.58
C LYS A 52 -7.23 -14.39 -20.04
N ASN A 53 -8.24 -14.59 -20.89
CA ASN A 53 -8.14 -14.26 -22.31
C ASN A 53 -7.83 -12.78 -22.55
N LYS A 54 -8.48 -11.86 -21.82
CA LYS A 54 -8.19 -10.42 -21.90
C LYS A 54 -6.76 -10.10 -21.45
N MET A 55 -6.30 -10.70 -20.34
CA MET A 55 -4.93 -10.52 -19.86
C MET A 55 -3.88 -11.02 -20.85
N ASP A 56 -4.09 -12.19 -21.45
CA ASP A 56 -3.17 -12.81 -22.40
C ASP A 56 -3.08 -11.99 -23.72
N ASN A 57 -4.19 -11.34 -24.11
CA ASN A 57 -4.25 -10.45 -25.27
C ASN A 57 -3.77 -9.01 -24.96
N GLY A 58 -3.53 -8.67 -23.70
CA GLY A 58 -3.21 -7.30 -23.28
C GLY A 58 -4.39 -6.32 -23.34
N ASP A 59 -5.61 -6.85 -23.36
CA ASP A 59 -6.83 -6.06 -23.40
C ASP A 59 -7.17 -5.46 -22.04
N LEU A 60 -7.94 -4.35 -22.05
CA LEU A 60 -8.44 -3.74 -20.82
C LEU A 60 -9.56 -4.58 -20.20
N ILE A 61 -9.44 -4.83 -18.90
CA ILE A 61 -10.51 -5.45 -18.14
C ILE A 61 -11.52 -4.38 -17.75
N GLU A 62 -12.79 -4.65 -17.97
CA GLU A 62 -13.88 -3.71 -17.73
C GLU A 62 -14.03 -3.39 -16.24
N ASP A 63 -14.44 -2.15 -15.94
CA ASP A 63 -14.66 -1.69 -14.57
C ASP A 63 -15.66 -2.57 -13.81
N SER A 64 -16.72 -3.02 -14.47
CA SER A 64 -17.72 -3.94 -13.91
C SER A 64 -17.11 -5.25 -13.40
N THR A 65 -16.21 -5.82 -14.19
CA THR A 65 -15.48 -7.05 -13.84
C THR A 65 -14.54 -6.81 -12.63
N VAL A 66 -13.77 -5.72 -12.67
CA VAL A 66 -12.88 -5.36 -11.56
C VAL A 66 -13.67 -5.15 -10.27
N ILE A 67 -14.79 -4.42 -10.34
CA ILE A 67 -15.69 -4.16 -9.21
C ILE A 67 -16.27 -5.47 -8.65
N SER A 68 -16.72 -6.37 -9.52
CA SER A 68 -17.29 -7.67 -9.11
C SER A 68 -16.26 -8.54 -8.38
N VAL A 69 -15.04 -8.65 -8.92
CA VAL A 69 -13.96 -9.44 -8.30
C VAL A 69 -13.54 -8.86 -6.96
N LEU A 70 -13.40 -7.52 -6.87
CA LEU A 70 -13.08 -6.88 -5.59
C LEU A 70 -14.19 -7.10 -4.55
N LYS A 71 -15.47 -6.93 -4.96
CA LYS A 71 -16.61 -7.12 -4.07
C LYS A 71 -16.67 -8.55 -3.55
N GLU A 72 -16.55 -9.55 -4.42
CA GLU A 72 -16.52 -10.98 -4.02
C GLU A 72 -15.47 -11.24 -2.94
N LYS A 73 -14.26 -10.69 -3.12
CA LYS A 73 -13.17 -10.85 -2.13
C LYS A 73 -13.47 -10.15 -0.82
N VAL A 74 -13.98 -8.91 -0.87
CA VAL A 74 -14.35 -8.15 0.33
C VAL A 74 -15.46 -8.84 1.11
N ASP A 75 -16.49 -9.34 0.42
CA ASP A 75 -17.60 -10.07 1.04
C ASP A 75 -17.11 -11.36 1.74
N SER A 76 -16.10 -12.03 1.18
CA SER A 76 -15.50 -13.23 1.78
C SER A 76 -14.68 -12.95 3.06
N LEU A 77 -14.17 -11.72 3.23
CA LEU A 77 -13.37 -11.32 4.39
C LEU A 77 -14.22 -10.75 5.54
N GLY A 78 -15.45 -10.32 5.27
CA GLY A 78 -16.34 -9.77 6.29
C GLY A 78 -15.84 -8.49 6.93
N ASP A 79 -15.62 -8.49 8.25
CA ASP A 79 -15.23 -7.30 9.04
C ASP A 79 -13.73 -7.18 9.30
N GLU A 80 -12.92 -7.93 8.57
CA GLU A 80 -11.47 -7.90 8.65
C GLU A 80 -10.90 -6.51 8.31
N GLN A 81 -9.64 -6.29 8.67
CA GLN A 81 -8.90 -5.09 8.28
C GLN A 81 -8.42 -5.25 6.84
N ILE A 82 -8.82 -4.32 5.98
CA ILE A 82 -8.56 -4.41 4.54
C ILE A 82 -7.79 -3.18 4.08
N LEU A 83 -6.75 -3.39 3.27
CA LEU A 83 -6.10 -2.36 2.48
C LEU A 83 -6.30 -2.69 0.99
N VAL A 84 -6.84 -1.73 0.24
CA VAL A 84 -7.04 -1.83 -1.21
C VAL A 84 -5.96 -1.04 -1.93
N ASP A 85 -5.18 -1.70 -2.80
CA ASP A 85 -4.16 -1.09 -3.65
C ASP A 85 -4.50 -1.26 -5.13
N GLY A 86 -4.41 -0.15 -5.87
CA GLY A 86 -4.66 -0.13 -7.31
C GLY A 86 -6.14 -0.04 -7.70
N PHE A 87 -7.00 0.40 -6.78
CA PHE A 87 -8.40 0.72 -6.96
C PHE A 87 -8.78 1.90 -6.05
N PRO A 88 -9.58 2.88 -6.53
CA PRO A 88 -10.17 2.98 -7.86
C PRO A 88 -9.20 3.54 -8.92
N ARG A 89 -9.49 3.27 -10.21
CA ARG A 89 -8.77 3.82 -11.37
C ARG A 89 -9.68 4.57 -12.35
N SER A 90 -10.96 4.61 -12.06
CA SER A 90 -11.97 5.38 -12.81
C SER A 90 -13.00 5.97 -11.85
N SER A 91 -13.80 6.94 -12.34
CA SER A 91 -14.89 7.52 -11.55
C SER A 91 -15.97 6.49 -11.21
N LEU A 92 -16.27 5.56 -12.13
CA LEU A 92 -17.20 4.46 -11.88
C LEU A 92 -16.72 3.54 -10.76
N GLN A 93 -15.43 3.23 -10.74
CA GLN A 93 -14.81 2.46 -9.66
C GLN A 93 -14.83 3.24 -8.33
N ALA A 94 -14.65 4.57 -8.33
CA ALA A 94 -14.72 5.40 -7.13
C ALA A 94 -16.12 5.38 -6.51
N GLU A 95 -17.17 5.51 -7.33
CA GLU A 95 -18.55 5.37 -6.88
C GLU A 95 -18.86 3.97 -6.34
N SER A 96 -18.31 2.95 -6.97
CA SER A 96 -18.50 1.57 -6.53
C SER A 96 -17.76 1.27 -5.22
N LEU A 97 -16.59 1.87 -5.00
CA LEU A 97 -15.85 1.76 -3.74
C LEU A 97 -16.72 2.20 -2.55
N LYS A 98 -17.41 3.33 -2.68
CA LYS A 98 -18.31 3.84 -1.64
C LYS A 98 -19.42 2.85 -1.31
N LYS A 99 -19.97 2.16 -2.32
CA LYS A 99 -21.03 1.14 -2.13
C LYS A 99 -20.49 -0.15 -1.51
N ILE A 100 -19.30 -0.61 -1.93
CA ILE A 100 -18.67 -1.82 -1.40
C ILE A 100 -18.37 -1.66 0.09
N PHE A 101 -17.91 -0.48 0.51
CA PHE A 101 -17.52 -0.20 1.89
C PHE A 101 -18.51 0.69 2.64
N LEU A 102 -19.78 0.67 2.23
CA LEU A 102 -20.85 1.39 2.92
C LEU A 102 -20.85 1.00 4.42
N ASN A 103 -20.93 2.00 5.30
CA ASN A 103 -20.88 1.86 6.76
C ASN A 103 -19.54 1.34 7.34
N LYS A 104 -18.47 1.26 6.56
CA LYS A 104 -17.14 0.95 7.07
C LYS A 104 -16.32 2.24 7.28
N ASN A 105 -15.45 2.24 8.29
CA ASN A 105 -14.49 3.34 8.51
C ASN A 105 -13.46 3.33 7.38
N LEU A 106 -13.66 4.16 6.36
CA LEU A 106 -12.85 4.26 5.15
C LEU A 106 -11.81 5.37 5.30
N LYS A 107 -10.53 5.02 5.22
CA LYS A 107 -9.39 5.94 5.22
C LYS A 107 -8.72 5.92 3.85
N ILE A 108 -8.65 7.07 3.19
CA ILE A 108 -8.09 7.20 1.85
C ILE A 108 -6.74 7.91 1.95
N ILE A 109 -5.69 7.24 1.53
CA ILE A 109 -4.32 7.78 1.47
C ILE A 109 -3.97 8.03 0.02
N ASN A 110 -3.77 9.29 -0.33
CA ASN A 110 -3.36 9.73 -1.66
C ASN A 110 -1.87 10.07 -1.69
N PHE A 111 -1.08 9.28 -2.42
CA PHE A 111 0.35 9.48 -2.59
C PHE A 111 0.62 10.50 -3.68
N THR A 112 1.31 11.57 -3.34
CA THR A 112 1.81 12.56 -4.30
C THR A 112 3.31 12.38 -4.51
N VAL A 113 3.74 12.29 -5.77
CA VAL A 113 5.15 12.07 -6.14
C VAL A 113 5.43 12.88 -7.40
N SER A 114 6.61 13.50 -7.47
CA SER A 114 7.08 14.19 -8.67
C SER A 114 7.37 13.20 -9.82
N ASP A 115 7.21 13.65 -11.06
CA ASP A 115 7.50 12.80 -12.21
C ASP A 115 8.98 12.38 -12.26
N GLU A 116 9.89 13.25 -11.83
CA GLU A 116 11.33 12.98 -11.78
C GLU A 116 11.65 11.84 -10.80
N GLU A 117 11.05 11.87 -9.62
CA GLU A 117 11.22 10.82 -8.61
C GLU A 117 10.60 9.50 -9.08
N LEU A 118 9.41 9.53 -9.72
CA LEU A 118 8.80 8.35 -10.30
C LEU A 118 9.71 7.68 -11.33
N LEU A 119 10.27 8.46 -12.27
CA LEU A 119 11.19 7.94 -13.28
C LEU A 119 12.45 7.34 -12.66
N THR A 120 12.99 7.97 -11.63
CA THR A 120 14.16 7.49 -10.89
C THR A 120 13.87 6.13 -10.23
N ARG A 121 12.73 6.01 -9.55
CA ARG A 121 12.31 4.75 -8.89
C ARG A 121 12.07 3.62 -9.88
N ILE A 122 11.44 3.90 -11.02
CA ILE A 122 11.21 2.88 -12.04
C ILE A 122 12.52 2.42 -12.68
N LYS A 123 13.45 3.34 -12.99
CA LYS A 123 14.77 2.97 -13.52
C LYS A 123 15.54 2.08 -12.54
N LYS A 124 15.58 2.44 -11.25
CA LYS A 124 16.24 1.64 -10.22
C LYS A 124 15.60 0.25 -10.12
N ARG A 125 14.27 0.17 -10.03
CA ARG A 125 13.56 -1.11 -9.94
C ARG A 125 13.78 -2.01 -11.16
N SER A 126 13.76 -1.45 -12.37
CA SER A 126 13.97 -2.24 -13.60
C SER A 126 15.37 -2.81 -13.71
N GLN A 127 16.36 -2.26 -13.01
CA GLN A 127 17.71 -2.80 -12.90
C GLN A 127 17.80 -3.96 -11.90
N GLU A 128 17.05 -3.88 -10.79
CA GLU A 128 17.05 -4.87 -9.72
C GLU A 128 16.06 -6.02 -10.01
N GLU A 129 14.87 -5.70 -10.47
CA GLU A 129 13.77 -6.65 -10.72
C GLU A 129 12.92 -6.16 -11.91
N SER A 130 13.12 -6.72 -13.10
CA SER A 130 12.31 -6.36 -14.27
C SER A 130 10.89 -6.92 -14.12
N ARG A 131 9.90 -6.02 -13.96
CA ARG A 131 8.49 -6.37 -13.95
C ARG A 131 7.86 -6.10 -15.33
N ALA A 132 6.92 -6.94 -15.75
CA ALA A 132 6.15 -6.72 -16.98
C ALA A 132 5.49 -5.33 -17.00
N ASP A 133 5.08 -4.83 -15.85
CA ASP A 133 4.47 -3.51 -15.65
C ASP A 133 5.39 -2.32 -15.99
N ASP A 134 6.70 -2.49 -15.94
CA ASP A 134 7.65 -1.40 -16.21
C ASP A 134 7.69 -1.05 -17.70
N LYS A 135 7.42 -2.01 -18.58
CA LYS A 135 7.33 -1.79 -20.03
C LYS A 135 6.14 -0.92 -20.44
N VAL A 136 5.12 -0.83 -19.61
CA VAL A 136 3.89 -0.06 -19.86
C VAL A 136 3.72 1.12 -18.89
N PHE A 137 4.80 1.51 -18.20
CA PHE A 137 4.78 2.54 -17.17
C PHE A 137 4.21 3.87 -17.69
N ASP A 138 4.70 4.38 -18.82
CA ASP A 138 4.25 5.67 -19.39
C ASP A 138 2.76 5.66 -19.73
N LYS A 139 2.27 4.56 -20.28
CA LYS A 139 0.83 4.37 -20.56
C LYS A 139 0.02 4.40 -19.26
N ARG A 140 0.46 3.71 -18.21
CA ARG A 140 -0.21 3.67 -16.91
C ARG A 140 -0.18 5.03 -16.22
N LEU A 141 0.94 5.75 -16.27
CA LEU A 141 1.06 7.09 -15.72
C LEU A 141 0.13 8.07 -16.43
N SER A 142 0.06 8.01 -17.76
CA SER A 142 -0.85 8.84 -18.56
C SER A 142 -2.33 8.58 -18.20
N ILE A 143 -2.73 7.32 -18.06
CA ILE A 143 -4.09 6.96 -17.66
C ILE A 143 -4.38 7.48 -16.25
N TYR A 144 -3.47 7.28 -15.30
CA TYR A 144 -3.59 7.79 -13.94
C TYR A 144 -3.80 9.30 -13.92
N LYS A 145 -2.95 10.07 -14.61
CA LYS A 145 -3.04 11.54 -14.66
C LYS A 145 -4.38 12.04 -15.21
N LYS A 146 -4.96 11.34 -16.17
CA LYS A 146 -6.26 11.71 -16.76
C LYS A 146 -7.44 11.52 -15.82
N SER A 147 -7.42 10.49 -14.98
CA SER A 147 -8.55 10.13 -14.11
C SER A 147 -8.41 10.58 -12.66
N HIS A 148 -7.18 10.89 -12.21
CA HIS A 148 -6.86 11.10 -10.80
C HIS A 148 -7.71 12.21 -10.14
N ASN A 149 -7.80 13.39 -10.77
CA ASN A 149 -8.54 14.52 -10.18
C ASN A 149 -10.01 14.18 -9.98
N GLN A 150 -10.64 13.56 -10.97
CA GLN A 150 -12.04 13.14 -10.88
C GLN A 150 -12.28 12.09 -9.79
N ILE A 151 -11.33 11.15 -9.65
CA ILE A 151 -11.39 10.13 -8.59
C ILE A 151 -11.29 10.78 -7.21
N ILE A 152 -10.31 11.67 -7.01
CA ILE A 152 -10.12 12.36 -5.72
C ILE A 152 -11.31 13.24 -5.40
N GLU A 153 -11.83 14.01 -6.35
CA GLU A 153 -13.04 14.82 -6.18
C GLU A 153 -14.24 13.97 -5.75
N SER A 154 -14.52 12.89 -6.47
CA SER A 154 -15.60 11.97 -6.13
C SER A 154 -15.47 11.41 -4.71
N LEU A 155 -14.29 11.03 -4.29
CA LEU A 155 -14.06 10.44 -2.97
C LEU A 155 -14.08 11.47 -1.84
N SER A 156 -13.61 12.70 -2.09
CA SER A 156 -13.54 13.77 -1.09
C SER A 156 -14.90 14.30 -0.67
N ASN A 157 -15.95 14.05 -1.46
CA ASN A 157 -17.31 14.47 -1.12
C ASN A 157 -17.86 13.79 0.15
N ASP A 158 -17.45 12.54 0.40
CA ASP A 158 -18.00 11.72 1.48
C ASP A 158 -16.94 11.18 2.43
N ASN A 159 -15.64 11.34 2.11
CA ASN A 159 -14.55 10.75 2.87
C ASN A 159 -13.39 11.74 3.05
N GLU A 160 -12.64 11.57 4.12
CA GLU A 160 -11.37 12.25 4.30
C GLU A 160 -10.31 11.66 3.38
N VAL A 161 -9.76 12.48 2.48
CA VAL A 161 -8.61 12.11 1.65
C VAL A 161 -7.34 12.72 2.24
N ILE A 162 -6.44 11.87 2.69
CA ILE A 162 -5.20 12.23 3.34
C ILE A 162 -4.08 12.23 2.30
N ASN A 163 -3.53 13.40 1.97
CA ASN A 163 -2.42 13.52 1.06
C ASN A 163 -1.10 13.22 1.79
N ILE A 164 -0.29 12.35 1.19
CA ILE A 164 1.04 11.98 1.65
C ILE A 164 2.05 12.33 0.57
N ASP A 165 2.96 13.24 0.89
CA ASP A 165 4.13 13.48 0.05
C ASP A 165 5.07 12.27 0.15
N ALA A 166 5.17 11.57 -0.97
CA ALA A 166 5.96 10.36 -1.09
C ALA A 166 7.27 10.58 -1.88
N ASN A 167 7.78 11.81 -1.99
CA ASN A 167 9.14 12.08 -2.48
C ASN A 167 10.22 11.77 -1.44
N ASP A 168 9.83 11.51 -0.22
CA ASP A 168 10.70 11.31 0.93
C ASP A 168 11.23 9.86 1.04
N GLN A 169 12.06 9.60 2.05
CA GLN A 169 12.56 8.26 2.39
C GLN A 169 11.42 7.34 2.85
N ILE A 170 11.59 6.04 2.61
CA ILE A 170 10.56 5.01 2.89
C ILE A 170 10.04 5.11 4.33
N ASP A 171 10.95 5.22 5.31
CA ASP A 171 10.60 5.26 6.74
C ASP A 171 9.85 6.52 7.12
N SER A 172 10.22 7.68 6.55
CA SER A 172 9.53 8.95 6.74
C SER A 172 8.09 8.90 6.22
N ILE A 173 7.89 8.28 5.03
CA ILE A 173 6.57 8.08 4.45
C ILE A 173 5.74 7.15 5.34
N SER A 174 6.33 6.03 5.79
CA SER A 174 5.67 5.08 6.70
C SER A 174 5.20 5.75 7.98
N TYR A 175 6.07 6.53 8.61
CA TYR A 175 5.74 7.30 9.80
C TYR A 175 4.55 8.25 9.58
N LYS A 176 4.58 9.03 8.47
CA LYS A 176 3.49 9.95 8.12
C LYS A 176 2.16 9.21 7.96
N ILE A 177 2.16 8.05 7.29
CA ILE A 177 0.96 7.23 7.09
C ILE A 177 0.42 6.72 8.44
N ILE A 178 1.27 6.15 9.29
CA ILE A 178 0.89 5.59 10.59
C ILE A 178 0.26 6.67 11.48
N VAL A 179 0.88 7.85 11.55
CA VAL A 179 0.37 9.00 12.31
C VAL A 179 -0.99 9.46 11.80
N LYS A 180 -1.12 9.61 10.48
CA LYS A 180 -2.36 10.08 9.85
C LYS A 180 -3.51 9.08 9.95
N LEU A 181 -3.20 7.79 10.02
CA LEU A 181 -4.20 6.75 10.29
C LEU A 181 -4.62 6.69 11.77
N GLY A 182 -3.96 7.42 12.66
CA GLY A 182 -4.23 7.40 14.10
C GLY A 182 -3.72 6.15 14.82
N LEU A 183 -2.71 5.46 14.26
CA LEU A 183 -2.16 4.21 14.78
C LEU A 183 -1.00 4.47 15.78
N ASN A 184 -1.15 5.45 16.65
CA ASN A 184 -0.08 6.01 17.48
C ASN A 184 0.57 5.04 18.48
N TRP A 185 -0.12 3.99 18.91
CA TRP A 185 0.42 3.00 19.86
C TRP A 185 1.57 2.17 19.28
N CYS A 186 1.61 2.00 17.96
CA CYS A 186 2.66 1.26 17.29
C CYS A 186 3.92 2.09 17.01
N ILE A 187 3.84 3.42 17.06
CA ILE A 187 4.98 4.31 16.79
C ILE A 187 6.06 4.14 17.85
N LEU A 188 5.70 4.04 19.14
CA LEU A 188 6.67 3.82 20.22
C LEU A 188 7.38 2.47 20.06
N TYR A 189 6.67 1.43 19.65
CA TYR A 189 7.24 0.09 19.41
C TYR A 189 8.16 0.08 18.19
N TRP A 190 7.77 0.75 17.11
CA TRP A 190 8.56 0.85 15.88
C TRP A 190 9.83 1.72 16.09
N LEU A 191 9.72 2.87 16.75
CA LEU A 191 10.85 3.70 17.14
C LEU A 191 11.81 2.99 18.09
N LEU A 192 11.29 2.23 19.06
CA LEU A 192 12.13 1.43 19.95
C LEU A 192 12.90 0.33 19.21
N ASN A 193 12.28 -0.35 18.26
CA ASN A 193 12.95 -1.42 17.50
C ASN A 193 13.94 -0.88 16.45
N THR A 194 13.65 0.24 15.78
CA THR A 194 14.59 0.86 14.83
C THR A 194 15.76 1.52 15.55
N PHE A 195 15.53 2.16 16.70
CA PHE A 195 16.63 2.76 17.51
C PHE A 195 17.49 1.71 18.19
N LEU A 196 16.93 0.59 18.67
CA LEU A 196 17.69 -0.49 19.31
C LEU A 196 18.54 -1.30 18.31
N LEU A 197 18.15 -1.37 17.03
CA LEU A 197 18.93 -2.06 16.00
C LEU A 197 20.05 -1.19 15.39
N PHE A 198 20.03 0.14 15.60
CA PHE A 198 21.05 1.08 15.11
C PHE A 198 21.91 1.72 16.21
N SER A 199 21.70 1.43 17.48
CA SER A 199 22.65 1.82 18.52
C SER A 199 23.81 0.82 18.53
N PRO A 200 25.05 1.22 18.20
CA PRO A 200 26.21 0.40 18.53
C PRO A 200 26.20 0.24 20.04
N ILE A 201 26.16 -0.99 20.51
CA ILE A 201 26.33 -1.33 21.91
C ILE A 201 27.69 -0.77 22.34
N GLN A 202 27.72 0.40 22.96
CA GLN A 202 28.88 0.79 23.72
C GLN A 202 28.95 -0.16 24.91
N GLU A 203 29.93 -1.06 24.85
CA GLU A 203 30.38 -1.86 25.99
C GLU A 203 30.58 -0.91 27.18
N ILE A 204 29.65 -0.93 28.12
CA ILE A 204 29.87 -0.37 29.44
C ILE A 204 30.84 -1.32 30.11
N SER A 205 32.13 -0.99 30.00
CA SER A 205 33.20 -1.55 30.77
C SER A 205 32.93 -1.27 32.24
N ILE A 206 32.32 -2.23 32.91
CA ILE A 206 32.24 -2.19 34.41
C ILE A 206 33.64 -2.46 34.90
N GLY A 207 34.30 -1.37 35.29
CA GLY A 207 35.63 -1.38 35.89
C GLY A 207 35.68 -2.32 37.09
N LYS A 208 36.50 -3.33 36.97
CA LYS A 208 37.01 -4.08 38.11
C LYS A 208 37.93 -3.16 38.91
N ASN A 209 37.48 -2.69 40.06
CA ASN A 209 38.40 -2.29 41.15
C ASN A 209 37.65 -2.22 42.48
N SER A 210 37.86 -3.22 43.35
CA SER A 210 38.46 -3.00 44.67
C SER A 210 38.43 -4.31 45.46
N ARG A 211 39.59 -4.97 45.46
CA ARG A 211 39.95 -5.89 46.53
C ARG A 211 40.13 -5.03 47.77
N ARG A 212 39.37 -5.24 48.83
CA ARG A 212 39.78 -4.94 50.21
C ARG A 212 39.90 -6.24 50.97
N LYS A 213 41.16 -6.49 51.35
CA LYS A 213 41.52 -7.46 52.37
C LYS A 213 40.99 -7.00 53.72
N PHE A 214 40.41 -7.90 54.47
CA PHE A 214 40.41 -7.81 55.94
C PHE A 214 40.91 -9.17 56.46
N THR A 215 42.08 -9.08 57.08
CA THR A 215 42.69 -10.07 58.00
C THR A 215 42.11 -9.81 59.38
N SER A 216 41.62 -10.82 60.05
CA SER A 216 41.80 -11.18 61.47
C SER A 216 41.02 -12.45 61.73
#